data_6898b7226201407a782558952e4e0435
#
_entry.id   6898b7226201407a782558952e4e0435
#
_cell.length_a   1.000
_cell.length_b   1.000
_cell.length_c   1.000
_cell.angle_alpha   90.00
_cell.angle_beta   90.00
_cell.angle_gamma   90.00
#
_symmetry.space_group_name_H-M   'P 1'
#
loop_
_entity.id
_entity.type
_entity.pdbx_description
1 polymer ?
#
loop_
_entity_poly.entity_id
_entity_poly.type
_entity_poly.pdbx_seq_one_letter_code
_entity_poly.pdbx_strand_id
1 'polypeptide(L)'
;MVREEDLDVVLVPLGLAVVAGYHLWLLYTILRHPTRTVVGLNALARKRWVAVIMANTEKNGVLAVQTLRNNIMASTVLATTAITLVSVISVFIGATAGRSPASPSPSPLLVYGSTTGRVFAVKYLAISLCFMLAFVCNVQAIRLYAHASFLLGLPPGGEEDGAGEAEEFGAYVARTVNGGSHAWSLGLRAFYVSLALFMWTFGPIPMLACSVLRCALLYFLDTTADYAKGIQHMHMHTHGQRKHGTV
;
A
#
# COMPACT_ATOMS: atom_id res chain seq x y z
N MET A 1 -39.61 -0.71 -12.86
CA MET A 1 -38.64 0.40 -12.82
C MET A 1 -37.85 0.23 -11.53
N VAL A 2 -36.57 -0.12 -11.59
CA VAL A 2 -35.73 -0.23 -10.41
C VAL A 2 -35.52 1.19 -9.86
N ARG A 3 -35.86 1.41 -8.59
CA ARG A 3 -35.67 2.75 -7.97
C ARG A 3 -34.18 3.00 -7.83
N GLU A 4 -33.72 4.21 -8.06
CA GLU A 4 -32.31 4.59 -7.97
C GLU A 4 -31.72 4.32 -6.56
N GLU A 5 -32.55 4.38 -5.53
CA GLU A 5 -32.20 4.06 -4.15
C GLU A 5 -31.87 2.56 -3.96
N ASP A 6 -32.53 1.67 -4.71
CA ASP A 6 -32.30 0.22 -4.63
C ASP A 6 -30.95 -0.15 -5.25
N LEU A 7 -30.47 0.63 -6.24
CA LEU A 7 -29.15 0.43 -6.85
C LEU A 7 -28.01 0.73 -5.88
N ASP A 8 -28.10 1.78 -5.07
CA ASP A 8 -27.10 2.09 -4.06
C ASP A 8 -26.95 0.97 -3.02
N VAL A 9 -28.11 0.40 -2.58
CA VAL A 9 -28.15 -0.66 -1.55
C VAL A 9 -27.52 -1.97 -2.04
N VAL A 10 -27.54 -2.25 -3.34
CA VAL A 10 -27.01 -3.49 -3.92
C VAL A 10 -25.60 -3.31 -4.48
N LEU A 11 -25.37 -2.28 -5.32
CA LEU A 11 -24.11 -2.11 -6.03
C LEU A 11 -22.96 -1.65 -5.13
N VAL A 12 -23.24 -0.86 -4.10
CA VAL A 12 -22.19 -0.36 -3.18
C VAL A 12 -21.64 -1.48 -2.32
N PRO A 13 -22.46 -2.30 -1.61
CA PRO A 13 -21.95 -3.48 -0.91
C PRO A 13 -21.24 -4.47 -1.83
N LEU A 14 -21.74 -4.66 -3.05
CA LEU A 14 -21.11 -5.53 -4.05
C LEU A 14 -19.71 -5.02 -4.42
N GLY A 15 -19.56 -3.73 -4.70
CA GLY A 15 -18.27 -3.11 -5.01
C GLY A 15 -17.29 -3.23 -3.85
N LEU A 16 -17.76 -3.00 -2.62
CA LEU A 16 -16.95 -3.19 -1.41
C LEU A 16 -16.58 -4.66 -1.17
N ALA A 17 -17.51 -5.59 -1.44
CA ALA A 17 -17.25 -7.03 -1.32
C ALA A 17 -16.19 -7.50 -2.32
N VAL A 18 -16.20 -7.01 -3.56
CA VAL A 18 -15.15 -7.28 -4.56
C VAL A 18 -13.81 -6.78 -4.06
N VAL A 19 -13.74 -5.56 -3.55
CA VAL A 19 -12.51 -4.99 -2.99
C VAL A 19 -12.01 -5.78 -1.78
N ALA A 20 -12.87 -6.08 -0.83
CA ALA A 20 -12.53 -6.85 0.36
C ALA A 20 -12.10 -8.27 -0.01
N GLY A 21 -12.84 -8.96 -0.87
CA GLY A 21 -12.53 -10.30 -1.35
C GLY A 21 -11.15 -10.38 -2.01
N TYR A 22 -10.82 -9.42 -2.87
CA TYR A 22 -9.50 -9.34 -3.48
C TYR A 22 -8.38 -9.16 -2.43
N HIS A 23 -8.56 -8.26 -1.45
CA HIS A 23 -7.53 -8.01 -0.44
C HIS A 23 -7.38 -9.20 0.53
N LEU A 24 -8.46 -9.89 0.88
CA LEU A 24 -8.41 -11.11 1.69
C LEU A 24 -7.72 -12.25 0.94
N TRP A 25 -8.04 -12.44 -0.35
CA TRP A 25 -7.36 -13.41 -1.20
C TRP A 25 -5.86 -13.12 -1.30
N LEU A 26 -5.49 -11.84 -1.52
CA LEU A 26 -4.10 -11.43 -1.61
C LEU A 26 -3.37 -11.67 -0.28
N LEU A 27 -3.98 -11.28 0.85
CA LEU A 27 -3.42 -11.51 2.19
C LEU A 27 -3.18 -13.01 2.43
N TYR A 28 -4.18 -13.83 2.11
CA TYR A 28 -4.04 -15.29 2.21
C TYR A 28 -2.88 -15.81 1.36
N THR A 29 -2.74 -15.31 0.12
CA THR A 29 -1.68 -15.73 -0.79
C THR A 29 -0.30 -15.28 -0.31
N ILE A 30 -0.17 -14.06 0.24
CA ILE A 30 1.08 -13.58 0.83
C ILE A 30 1.50 -14.45 2.03
N LEU A 31 0.55 -14.84 2.88
CA LEU A 31 0.83 -15.62 4.08
C LEU A 31 1.16 -17.09 3.78
N ARG A 32 0.47 -17.69 2.79
CA ARG A 32 0.63 -19.12 2.47
C ARG A 32 1.62 -19.40 1.35
N HIS A 33 1.73 -18.49 0.39
CA HIS A 33 2.55 -18.66 -0.81
C HIS A 33 3.28 -17.36 -1.16
N PRO A 34 4.22 -16.87 -0.30
CA PRO A 34 4.87 -15.56 -0.49
C PRO A 34 5.58 -15.45 -1.85
N THR A 35 6.09 -16.56 -2.38
CA THR A 35 6.78 -16.59 -3.69
C THR A 35 5.86 -16.42 -4.90
N ARG A 36 4.54 -16.48 -4.72
CA ARG A 36 3.56 -16.28 -5.81
C ARG A 36 3.08 -14.84 -5.94
N THR A 37 3.52 -13.96 -5.04
CA THR A 37 3.12 -12.56 -5.05
C THR A 37 4.34 -11.65 -5.16
N VAL A 38 4.19 -10.53 -5.87
CA VAL A 38 5.23 -9.49 -5.97
C VAL A 38 5.60 -8.95 -4.59
N VAL A 39 4.61 -8.77 -3.72
CA VAL A 39 4.83 -8.27 -2.35
C VAL A 39 5.74 -9.21 -1.56
N GLY A 40 5.48 -10.52 -1.61
CA GLY A 40 6.29 -11.53 -0.92
C GLY A 40 7.69 -11.67 -1.53
N LEU A 41 7.80 -11.69 -2.87
CA LEU A 41 9.09 -11.73 -3.56
C LEU A 41 9.94 -10.50 -3.22
N ASN A 42 9.35 -9.32 -3.23
CA ASN A 42 10.03 -8.09 -2.85
C ASN A 42 10.48 -8.11 -1.37
N ALA A 43 9.72 -8.75 -0.48
CA ALA A 43 10.13 -8.92 0.92
C ALA A 43 11.38 -9.80 1.04
N LEU A 44 11.45 -10.89 0.26
CA LEU A 44 12.64 -11.76 0.21
C LEU A 44 13.83 -11.05 -0.44
N ALA A 45 13.62 -10.32 -1.52
CA ALA A 45 14.65 -9.54 -2.18
C ALA A 45 15.25 -8.47 -1.25
N ARG A 46 14.41 -7.76 -0.48
CA ARG A 46 14.86 -6.79 0.52
C ARG A 46 15.66 -7.44 1.65
N LYS A 47 15.26 -8.63 2.12
CA LYS A 47 16.03 -9.36 3.12
C LYS A 47 17.46 -9.66 2.60
N ARG A 48 17.56 -10.14 1.35
CA ARG A 48 18.86 -10.38 0.71
C ARG A 48 19.64 -9.08 0.50
N TRP A 49 18.97 -8.02 0.07
CA TRP A 49 19.59 -6.71 -0.13
C TRP A 49 20.23 -6.19 1.16
N VAL A 50 19.51 -6.23 2.29
CA VAL A 50 20.04 -5.83 3.61
C VAL A 50 21.28 -6.65 3.97
N ALA A 51 21.26 -7.97 3.78
CA ALA A 51 22.41 -8.83 4.07
C ALA A 51 23.64 -8.44 3.23
N VAL A 52 23.47 -8.13 1.94
CA VAL A 52 24.56 -7.67 1.06
C VAL A 52 25.11 -6.30 1.49
N ILE A 53 24.23 -5.37 1.90
CA ILE A 53 24.65 -4.05 2.39
C ILE A 53 25.48 -4.20 3.68
N MET A 54 25.01 -5.00 4.62
CA MET A 54 25.67 -5.18 5.92
C MET A 54 27.00 -5.93 5.79
N ALA A 55 27.15 -6.82 4.81
CA ALA A 55 28.40 -7.50 4.54
C ALA A 55 29.53 -6.53 4.07
N ASN A 56 29.20 -5.36 3.55
CA ASN A 56 30.17 -4.34 3.15
C ASN A 56 29.56 -2.95 3.27
N THR A 57 29.40 -2.48 4.50
CA THR A 57 28.74 -1.21 4.84
C THR A 57 29.56 -0.02 4.35
N GLU A 58 30.87 -0.07 4.39
CA GLU A 58 31.75 1.03 3.92
C GLU A 58 31.49 1.37 2.44
N LYS A 59 31.37 0.34 1.60
CA LYS A 59 31.17 0.52 0.16
C LYS A 59 29.71 0.81 -0.20
N ASN A 60 28.76 0.15 0.48
CA ASN A 60 27.36 0.11 0.07
C ASN A 60 26.43 0.98 0.96
N GLY A 61 26.93 1.48 2.10
CA GLY A 61 26.10 2.21 3.06
C GLY A 61 25.48 3.47 2.49
N VAL A 62 26.23 4.24 1.70
CA VAL A 62 25.72 5.46 1.06
C VAL A 62 24.55 5.14 0.11
N LEU A 63 24.68 4.08 -0.69
CA LEU A 63 23.62 3.62 -1.61
C LEU A 63 22.37 3.17 -0.83
N ALA A 64 22.56 2.49 0.29
CA ALA A 64 21.46 2.02 1.14
C ALA A 64 20.68 3.20 1.74
N VAL A 65 21.37 4.15 2.33
CA VAL A 65 20.74 5.35 2.90
C VAL A 65 20.03 6.17 1.82
N GLN A 66 20.63 6.31 0.64
CA GLN A 66 20.00 6.97 -0.50
C GLN A 66 18.71 6.28 -0.95
N THR A 67 18.71 4.94 -0.99
CA THR A 67 17.52 4.15 -1.33
C THR A 67 16.39 4.34 -0.30
N LEU A 68 16.72 4.27 1.00
CA LEU A 68 15.75 4.49 2.06
C LEU A 68 15.22 5.93 2.06
N ARG A 69 16.08 6.92 1.82
CA ARG A 69 15.68 8.32 1.66
C ARG A 69 14.69 8.51 0.53
N ASN A 70 14.88 7.86 -0.62
CA ASN A 70 13.94 7.90 -1.73
C ASN A 70 12.57 7.30 -1.33
N ASN A 71 12.55 6.20 -0.57
CA ASN A 71 11.32 5.61 -0.05
C ASN A 71 10.62 6.53 0.96
N ILE A 72 11.37 7.22 1.81
CA ILE A 72 10.85 8.25 2.72
C ILE A 72 10.20 9.38 1.94
N MET A 73 10.89 9.90 0.91
CA MET A 73 10.34 10.96 0.05
C MET A 73 9.05 10.54 -0.63
N ALA A 74 8.99 9.34 -1.21
CA ALA A 74 7.78 8.81 -1.82
C ALA A 74 6.62 8.70 -0.82
N SER A 75 6.88 8.18 0.39
CA SER A 75 5.89 8.09 1.46
C SER A 75 5.43 9.46 1.93
N THR A 76 6.34 10.45 2.00
CA THR A 76 6.00 11.83 2.37
C THR A 76 5.04 12.47 1.37
N VAL A 77 5.31 12.30 0.05
CA VAL A 77 4.41 12.80 -1.00
C VAL A 77 3.02 12.18 -0.87
N LEU A 78 2.91 10.87 -0.65
CA LEU A 78 1.61 10.21 -0.47
C LEU A 78 0.90 10.65 0.81
N ALA A 79 1.63 10.83 1.92
CA ALA A 79 1.06 11.33 3.17
C ALA A 79 0.51 12.75 3.01
N THR A 80 1.29 13.66 2.45
CA THR A 80 0.86 15.04 2.21
C THR A 80 -0.32 15.13 1.26
N THR A 81 -0.32 14.33 0.19
CA THR A 81 -1.45 14.24 -0.74
C THR A 81 -2.71 13.75 -0.03
N ALA A 82 -2.61 12.71 0.79
CA ALA A 82 -3.75 12.16 1.52
C ALA A 82 -4.40 13.21 2.45
N ILE A 83 -3.60 13.90 3.28
CA ILE A 83 -4.13 14.90 4.20
C ILE A 83 -4.68 16.13 3.47
N THR A 84 -4.08 16.52 2.37
CA THR A 84 -4.58 17.62 1.51
C THR A 84 -5.95 17.26 0.93
N LEU A 85 -6.13 16.04 0.44
CA LEU A 85 -7.42 15.58 -0.10
C LEU A 85 -8.51 15.53 0.98
N VAL A 86 -8.18 15.10 2.21
CA VAL A 86 -9.13 15.18 3.34
C VAL A 86 -9.55 16.63 3.59
N SER A 87 -8.61 17.57 3.57
CA SER A 87 -8.90 18.99 3.77
C SER A 87 -9.80 19.56 2.67
N VAL A 88 -9.52 19.25 1.41
CA VAL A 88 -10.36 19.66 0.27
C VAL A 88 -11.77 19.10 0.38
N ILE A 89 -11.90 17.80 0.72
CA ILE A 89 -13.20 17.15 0.93
C ILE A 89 -13.97 17.84 2.07
N SER A 90 -13.30 18.16 3.17
CA SER A 90 -13.92 18.83 4.33
C SER A 90 -14.46 20.21 3.97
N VAL A 91 -13.72 21.00 3.19
CA VAL A 91 -14.17 22.30 2.66
C VAL A 91 -15.39 22.14 1.74
N PHE A 92 -15.36 21.13 0.86
CA PHE A 92 -16.47 20.85 -0.05
C PHE A 92 -17.74 20.47 0.72
N ILE A 93 -17.63 19.63 1.77
CA ILE A 93 -18.76 19.27 2.65
C ILE A 93 -19.30 20.51 3.34
N GLY A 94 -18.44 21.36 3.92
CA GLY A 94 -18.85 22.60 4.59
C GLY A 94 -19.60 23.55 3.65
N ALA A 95 -19.13 23.70 2.41
CA ALA A 95 -19.76 24.55 1.41
C ALA A 95 -21.12 24.00 0.95
N THR A 96 -21.32 22.69 0.90
CA THR A 96 -22.60 22.07 0.52
C THR A 96 -23.60 22.03 1.68
N ALA A 97 -23.13 21.83 2.92
CA ALA A 97 -23.99 21.84 4.10
C ALA A 97 -24.56 23.25 4.42
N GLY A 98 -23.85 24.31 4.04
CA GLY A 98 -24.30 25.71 4.24
C GLY A 98 -25.31 26.22 3.19
N ARG A 99 -25.62 25.42 2.16
CA ARG A 99 -26.61 25.82 1.16
C ARG A 99 -28.02 25.53 1.65
N SER A 100 -28.83 26.61 1.82
CA SER A 100 -30.27 26.54 2.10
C SER A 100 -31.00 25.79 0.99
N PRO A 101 -32.07 25.00 1.32
CA PRO A 101 -32.86 24.26 0.34
C PRO A 101 -33.69 25.13 -0.63
N ALA A 102 -33.58 26.45 -0.55
CA ALA A 102 -34.43 27.41 -1.31
C ALA A 102 -33.88 27.80 -2.69
N SER A 103 -32.73 27.32 -3.12
CA SER A 103 -32.24 27.59 -4.49
C SER A 103 -32.44 26.37 -5.38
N PRO A 104 -33.30 26.43 -6.43
CA PRO A 104 -33.33 25.40 -7.46
C PRO A 104 -32.05 25.50 -8.29
N SER A 105 -30.98 24.84 -7.88
CA SER A 105 -29.85 24.63 -8.77
C SER A 105 -30.18 23.48 -9.72
N PRO A 106 -29.91 23.60 -11.04
CA PRO A 106 -30.05 22.49 -11.94
C PRO A 106 -29.18 21.34 -11.40
N SER A 107 -29.84 20.22 -11.07
CA SER A 107 -29.14 18.98 -10.71
C SER A 107 -28.10 18.71 -11.79
N PRO A 108 -26.81 18.63 -11.49
CA PRO A 108 -25.85 18.26 -12.50
C PRO A 108 -26.26 16.89 -13.05
N LEU A 109 -26.50 16.82 -14.35
CA LEU A 109 -26.92 15.64 -15.12
C LEU A 109 -26.03 14.38 -14.91
N LEU A 110 -24.98 14.48 -14.09
CA LEU A 110 -23.97 13.46 -13.89
C LEU A 110 -24.04 12.74 -12.54
N VAL A 111 -24.92 13.15 -11.60
CA VAL A 111 -25.00 12.53 -10.26
C VAL A 111 -26.17 11.56 -10.21
N TYR A 112 -25.87 10.27 -10.29
CA TYR A 112 -26.83 9.18 -10.13
C TYR A 112 -26.75 8.63 -8.70
N GLY A 113 -27.88 8.39 -8.03
CA GLY A 113 -27.96 7.76 -6.73
C GLY A 113 -28.58 8.63 -5.64
N SER A 114 -28.72 8.06 -4.43
CA SER A 114 -29.35 8.75 -3.29
C SER A 114 -28.59 10.01 -2.88
N THR A 115 -29.29 11.15 -2.91
CA THR A 115 -28.76 12.48 -2.53
C THR A 115 -29.20 12.90 -1.11
N THR A 116 -29.75 11.98 -0.33
CA THR A 116 -30.16 12.24 1.06
C THR A 116 -28.93 12.70 1.89
N GLY A 117 -29.08 13.75 2.69
CA GLY A 117 -27.98 14.32 3.47
C GLY A 117 -27.22 13.32 4.35
N ARG A 118 -27.88 12.26 4.83
CA ARG A 118 -27.23 11.17 5.58
C ARG A 118 -26.32 10.33 4.70
N VAL A 119 -26.77 9.93 3.52
CA VAL A 119 -25.97 9.14 2.56
C VAL A 119 -24.76 9.94 2.08
N PHE A 120 -24.95 11.21 1.83
CA PHE A 120 -23.89 12.15 1.49
C PHE A 120 -22.81 12.19 2.59
N ALA A 121 -23.21 12.37 3.86
CA ALA A 121 -22.30 12.40 4.99
C ALA A 121 -21.50 11.06 5.13
N VAL A 122 -22.18 9.92 4.93
CA VAL A 122 -21.53 8.59 4.99
C VAL A 122 -20.51 8.43 3.85
N LYS A 123 -20.82 8.84 2.62
CA LYS A 123 -19.89 8.80 1.48
C LYS A 123 -18.59 9.54 1.82
N TYR A 124 -18.71 10.78 2.26
CA TYR A 124 -17.51 11.60 2.56
C TYR A 124 -16.76 11.14 3.78
N LEU A 125 -17.46 10.66 4.83
CA LEU A 125 -16.80 10.06 6.00
C LEU A 125 -15.98 8.83 5.59
N ALA A 126 -16.54 7.95 4.79
CA ALA A 126 -15.83 6.75 4.31
C ALA A 126 -14.58 7.11 3.49
N ILE A 127 -14.69 8.08 2.57
CA ILE A 127 -13.56 8.56 1.76
C ILE A 127 -12.48 9.16 2.68
N SER A 128 -12.88 10.04 3.62
CA SER A 128 -11.96 10.70 4.54
C SER A 128 -11.24 9.70 5.44
N LEU A 129 -11.94 8.68 5.96
CA LEU A 129 -11.32 7.62 6.76
C LEU A 129 -10.29 6.81 5.97
N CYS A 130 -10.55 6.52 4.69
CA CYS A 130 -9.58 5.83 3.84
C CYS A 130 -8.33 6.68 3.58
N PHE A 131 -8.48 7.99 3.34
CA PHE A 131 -7.33 8.88 3.19
C PHE A 131 -6.58 9.06 4.51
N MET A 132 -7.27 9.14 5.65
CA MET A 132 -6.63 9.18 6.97
C MET A 132 -5.84 7.90 7.24
N LEU A 133 -6.37 6.73 6.89
CA LEU A 133 -5.65 5.47 6.97
C LEU A 133 -4.40 5.48 6.06
N ALA A 134 -4.54 5.98 4.84
CA ALA A 134 -3.42 6.14 3.92
C ALA A 134 -2.33 7.05 4.51
N PHE A 135 -2.71 8.18 5.10
CA PHE A 135 -1.81 9.10 5.80
C PHE A 135 -1.05 8.40 6.93
N VAL A 136 -1.77 7.76 7.87
CA VAL A 136 -1.16 7.09 9.02
C VAL A 136 -0.20 5.98 8.58
N CYS A 137 -0.58 5.17 7.58
CA CYS A 137 0.28 4.12 7.04
C CYS A 137 1.56 4.67 6.41
N ASN A 138 1.48 5.78 5.66
CA ASN A 138 2.66 6.41 5.08
C ASN A 138 3.56 7.06 6.13
N VAL A 139 3.00 7.69 7.17
CA VAL A 139 3.78 8.19 8.31
C VAL A 139 4.51 7.06 9.04
N GLN A 140 3.84 5.91 9.22
CA GLN A 140 4.48 4.73 9.80
C GLN A 140 5.60 4.17 8.90
N ALA A 141 5.42 4.20 7.58
CA ALA A 141 6.47 3.82 6.63
C ALA A 141 7.70 4.73 6.75
N ILE A 142 7.50 6.05 6.82
CA ILE A 142 8.56 7.05 7.02
C ILE A 142 9.33 6.74 8.30
N ARG A 143 8.63 6.52 9.41
CA ARG A 143 9.25 6.20 10.70
C ARG A 143 10.12 4.96 10.63
N LEU A 144 9.62 3.88 10.02
CA LEU A 144 10.35 2.61 9.90
C LEU A 144 11.56 2.73 8.98
N TYR A 145 11.46 3.44 7.85
CA TYR A 145 12.58 3.66 6.95
C TYR A 145 13.64 4.57 7.58
N ALA A 146 13.25 5.62 8.33
CA ALA A 146 14.18 6.46 9.06
C ALA A 146 14.93 5.66 10.13
N HIS A 147 14.22 4.80 10.87
CA HIS A 147 14.87 3.91 11.84
C HIS A 147 15.82 2.91 11.16
N ALA A 148 15.41 2.30 10.04
CA ALA A 148 16.28 1.40 9.29
C ALA A 148 17.53 2.11 8.74
N SER A 149 17.42 3.37 8.31
CA SER A 149 18.59 4.13 7.83
C SER A 149 19.60 4.41 8.94
N PHE A 150 19.12 4.63 10.17
CA PHE A 150 19.96 4.75 11.35
C PHE A 150 20.69 3.43 11.68
N LEU A 151 19.93 2.32 11.69
CA LEU A 151 20.49 0.99 11.97
C LEU A 151 21.57 0.56 10.96
N LEU A 152 21.38 0.89 9.68
CA LEU A 152 22.37 0.60 8.64
C LEU A 152 23.67 1.42 8.76
N GLY A 153 23.63 2.53 9.50
CA GLY A 153 24.80 3.35 9.82
C GLY A 153 25.61 2.84 11.00
N LEU A 154 25.10 1.86 11.76
CA LEU A 154 25.84 1.26 12.86
C LEU A 154 26.86 0.28 12.30
N PRO A 155 28.11 0.27 12.80
CA PRO A 155 29.06 -0.75 12.43
C PRO A 155 28.49 -2.12 12.83
N PRO A 156 28.70 -3.18 12.02
CA PRO A 156 28.46 -4.52 12.50
C PRO A 156 29.31 -4.71 13.78
N GLY A 157 28.72 -5.34 14.80
CA GLY A 157 29.29 -5.48 16.13
C GLY A 157 30.78 -5.82 16.12
N GLY A 158 31.52 -5.39 17.15
CA GLY A 158 32.95 -5.57 17.23
C GLY A 158 33.36 -7.06 17.15
N GLU A 159 34.64 -7.34 16.96
CA GLU A 159 35.19 -8.69 16.84
C GLU A 159 34.87 -9.61 18.05
N GLU A 160 34.38 -9.04 19.16
CA GLU A 160 33.94 -9.74 20.36
C GLU A 160 32.47 -10.23 20.28
N ASP A 161 31.64 -9.63 19.40
CA ASP A 161 30.25 -10.04 19.19
C ASP A 161 30.25 -11.26 18.26
N GLY A 162 29.76 -12.39 18.76
CA GLY A 162 29.74 -13.64 18.01
C GLY A 162 28.99 -13.52 16.69
N ALA A 163 29.38 -14.29 15.67
CA ALA A 163 28.76 -14.29 14.33
C ALA A 163 27.23 -14.44 14.37
N GLY A 164 26.67 -15.00 15.44
CA GLY A 164 25.21 -15.11 15.67
C GLY A 164 24.51 -13.76 15.94
N GLU A 165 25.15 -12.88 16.70
CA GLU A 165 24.55 -11.57 17.02
C GLU A 165 24.50 -10.67 15.79
N ALA A 166 25.52 -10.70 14.94
CA ALA A 166 25.54 -9.98 13.69
C ALA A 166 24.46 -10.46 12.72
N GLU A 167 24.17 -11.77 12.67
CA GLU A 167 23.07 -12.33 11.85
C GLU A 167 21.70 -11.91 12.40
N GLU A 168 21.52 -11.95 13.72
CA GLU A 168 20.28 -11.53 14.37
C GLU A 168 20.01 -10.04 14.17
N PHE A 169 21.02 -9.20 14.30
CA PHE A 169 20.93 -7.78 14.01
C PHE A 169 20.55 -7.53 12.54
N GLY A 170 21.19 -8.21 11.59
CA GLY A 170 20.83 -8.13 10.17
C GLY A 170 19.40 -8.56 9.89
N ALA A 171 18.91 -9.60 10.58
CA ALA A 171 17.52 -10.02 10.48
C ALA A 171 16.55 -8.98 11.05
N TYR A 172 16.92 -8.28 12.12
CA TYR A 172 16.13 -7.18 12.68
C TYR A 172 16.05 -6.00 11.71
N VAL A 173 17.17 -5.56 11.15
CA VAL A 173 17.20 -4.49 10.12
C VAL A 173 16.33 -4.86 8.93
N ALA A 174 16.43 -6.08 8.42
CA ALA A 174 15.62 -6.57 7.31
C ALA A 174 14.12 -6.57 7.64
N ARG A 175 13.73 -6.94 8.87
CA ARG A 175 12.34 -6.85 9.35
C ARG A 175 11.84 -5.41 9.38
N THR A 176 12.68 -4.47 9.84
CA THR A 176 12.34 -3.05 9.89
C THR A 176 12.13 -2.46 8.50
N VAL A 177 13.01 -2.74 7.54
CA VAL A 177 12.87 -2.31 6.13
C VAL A 177 11.60 -2.91 5.51
N ASN A 178 11.34 -4.20 5.75
CA ASN A 178 10.12 -4.85 5.25
C ASN A 178 8.86 -4.28 5.89
N GLY A 179 8.89 -3.97 7.19
CA GLY A 179 7.80 -3.30 7.90
C GLY A 179 7.44 -1.95 7.26
N GLY A 180 8.45 -1.13 6.95
CA GLY A 180 8.26 0.14 6.22
C GLY A 180 7.60 -0.06 4.86
N SER A 181 8.04 -1.05 4.11
CA SER A 181 7.47 -1.36 2.79
C SER A 181 6.04 -1.93 2.87
N HIS A 182 5.73 -2.73 3.88
CA HIS A 182 4.37 -3.20 4.10
C HIS A 182 3.42 -2.05 4.48
N ALA A 183 3.86 -1.16 5.38
CA ALA A 183 3.10 0.03 5.74
C ALA A 183 2.86 0.94 4.53
N TRP A 184 3.88 1.19 3.70
CA TRP A 184 3.76 1.94 2.46
C TRP A 184 2.76 1.28 1.49
N SER A 185 2.86 -0.03 1.28
CA SER A 185 1.95 -0.79 0.42
C SER A 185 0.50 -0.73 0.90
N LEU A 186 0.27 -0.82 2.23
CA LEU A 186 -1.05 -0.68 2.82
C LEU A 186 -1.61 0.73 2.64
N GLY A 187 -0.78 1.76 2.84
CA GLY A 187 -1.15 3.16 2.62
C GLY A 187 -1.55 3.43 1.17
N LEU A 188 -0.80 2.90 0.20
CA LEU A 188 -1.10 3.00 -1.21
C LEU A 188 -2.42 2.30 -1.58
N ARG A 189 -2.69 1.14 -0.98
CA ARG A 189 -3.96 0.42 -1.18
C ARG A 189 -5.15 1.17 -0.58
N ALA A 190 -5.00 1.76 0.60
CA ALA A 190 -6.02 2.61 1.20
C ALA A 190 -6.29 3.85 0.32
N PHE A 191 -5.24 4.44 -0.26
CA PHE A 191 -5.37 5.53 -1.23
C PHE A 191 -6.18 5.11 -2.46
N TYR A 192 -5.92 3.92 -3.00
CA TYR A 192 -6.69 3.40 -4.14
C TYR A 192 -8.15 3.09 -3.77
N VAL A 193 -8.41 2.64 -2.54
CA VAL A 193 -9.80 2.43 -2.06
C VAL A 193 -10.53 3.76 -1.98
N SER A 194 -9.89 4.82 -1.49
CA SER A 194 -10.51 6.14 -1.40
C SER A 194 -10.88 6.71 -2.76
N LEU A 195 -10.08 6.46 -3.81
CA LEU A 195 -10.41 6.86 -5.19
C LEU A 195 -11.64 6.11 -5.73
N ALA A 196 -11.78 4.81 -5.43
CA ALA A 196 -12.97 4.06 -5.82
C ALA A 196 -14.23 4.57 -5.07
N LEU A 197 -14.10 4.87 -3.77
CA LEU A 197 -15.17 5.49 -2.99
C LEU A 197 -15.50 6.89 -3.47
N PHE A 198 -14.50 7.64 -3.96
CA PHE A 198 -14.76 8.95 -4.56
C PHE A 198 -15.66 8.84 -5.79
N MET A 199 -15.53 7.79 -6.60
CA MET A 199 -16.45 7.53 -7.71
C MET A 199 -17.90 7.31 -7.25
N TRP A 200 -18.12 6.90 -5.99
CA TRP A 200 -19.47 6.81 -5.43
C TRP A 200 -20.19 8.16 -5.33
N THR A 201 -19.46 9.26 -5.31
CA THR A 201 -20.09 10.60 -5.35
C THR A 201 -20.82 10.84 -6.65
N PHE A 202 -20.39 10.24 -7.75
CA PHE A 202 -21.03 10.29 -9.06
C PHE A 202 -22.11 9.23 -9.24
N GLY A 203 -22.08 8.16 -8.45
CA GLY A 203 -23.09 7.10 -8.44
C GLY A 203 -22.54 5.71 -8.15
N PRO A 204 -23.42 4.72 -7.93
CA PRO A 204 -23.01 3.35 -7.60
C PRO A 204 -22.39 2.60 -8.79
N ILE A 205 -22.82 2.91 -10.01
CA ILE A 205 -22.30 2.28 -11.24
C ILE A 205 -20.84 2.64 -11.49
N PRO A 206 -20.42 3.93 -11.53
CA PRO A 206 -19.01 4.33 -11.63
C PRO A 206 -18.15 3.75 -10.51
N MET A 207 -18.68 3.69 -9.27
CA MET A 207 -17.97 3.08 -8.14
C MET A 207 -17.68 1.60 -8.37
N LEU A 208 -18.69 0.82 -8.78
CA LEU A 208 -18.52 -0.61 -9.06
C LEU A 208 -17.54 -0.84 -10.21
N ALA A 209 -17.70 -0.10 -11.30
CA ALA A 209 -16.80 -0.20 -12.47
C ALA A 209 -15.33 0.10 -12.07
N CYS A 210 -15.10 1.18 -11.32
CA CYS A 210 -13.78 1.55 -10.81
C CYS A 210 -13.23 0.49 -9.85
N SER A 211 -14.06 -0.09 -8.98
CA SER A 211 -13.67 -1.15 -8.04
C SER A 211 -13.22 -2.41 -8.77
N VAL A 212 -13.97 -2.86 -9.77
CA VAL A 212 -13.63 -4.03 -10.59
C VAL A 212 -12.37 -3.79 -11.42
N LEU A 213 -12.29 -2.65 -12.13
CA LEU A 213 -11.13 -2.29 -12.94
C LEU A 213 -9.86 -2.24 -12.10
N ARG A 214 -9.93 -1.61 -10.93
CA ARG A 214 -8.81 -1.53 -10.00
C ARG A 214 -8.39 -2.90 -9.49
N CYS A 215 -9.33 -3.76 -9.08
CA CYS A 215 -9.01 -5.11 -8.63
C CYS A 215 -8.37 -5.94 -9.75
N ALA A 216 -8.84 -5.80 -10.98
CA ALA A 216 -8.23 -6.45 -12.15
C ALA A 216 -6.79 -5.97 -12.41
N LEU A 217 -6.57 -4.65 -12.36
CA LEU A 217 -5.23 -4.06 -12.50
C LEU A 217 -4.29 -4.53 -11.38
N LEU A 218 -4.74 -4.49 -10.13
CA LEU A 218 -3.93 -4.93 -9.00
C LEU A 218 -3.65 -6.44 -9.06
N TYR A 219 -4.62 -7.25 -9.47
CA TYR A 219 -4.42 -8.68 -9.69
C TYR A 219 -3.31 -8.93 -10.72
N PHE A 220 -3.36 -8.22 -11.84
CA PHE A 220 -2.34 -8.34 -12.88
C PHE A 220 -0.96 -7.87 -12.40
N LEU A 221 -0.89 -6.79 -11.62
CA LEU A 221 0.36 -6.24 -11.09
C LEU A 221 0.92 -7.05 -9.91
N ASP A 222 0.06 -7.60 -9.07
CA ASP A 222 0.46 -8.36 -7.87
C ASP A 222 0.77 -9.84 -8.17
N THR A 223 0.31 -10.36 -9.32
CA THR A 223 0.49 -11.77 -9.71
C THR A 223 1.48 -11.85 -10.86
N THR A 224 2.72 -12.21 -10.57
CA THR A 224 3.74 -12.42 -11.61
C THR A 224 4.23 -13.86 -11.61
N ALA A 225 3.67 -14.65 -12.52
CA ALA A 225 4.13 -16.03 -12.75
C ALA A 225 5.58 -16.10 -13.29
N ASP A 226 6.03 -15.08 -14.02
CA ASP A 226 7.34 -15.08 -14.68
C ASP A 226 8.48 -14.58 -13.79
N TYR A 227 8.24 -13.63 -12.87
CA TYR A 227 9.23 -13.19 -11.90
C TYR A 227 9.63 -14.30 -10.91
N ALA A 228 8.66 -15.14 -10.51
CA ALA A 228 8.90 -16.26 -9.61
C ALA A 228 9.89 -17.27 -10.21
N LYS A 229 9.80 -17.54 -11.53
CA LYS A 229 10.71 -18.44 -12.24
C LYS A 229 12.14 -17.89 -12.32
N GLY A 230 12.30 -16.60 -12.58
CA GLY A 230 13.61 -15.96 -12.65
C GLY A 230 14.38 -15.98 -11.32
N ILE A 231 13.70 -15.73 -10.21
CA ILE A 231 14.30 -15.75 -8.86
C ILE A 231 14.57 -17.19 -8.42
N GLN A 232 13.73 -18.16 -8.74
CA GLN A 232 13.96 -19.56 -8.47
C GLN A 232 15.19 -20.10 -9.24
N HIS A 233 15.40 -19.70 -10.48
CA HIS A 233 16.60 -20.01 -11.25
C HIS A 233 17.87 -19.43 -10.60
N MET A 234 17.81 -18.17 -10.13
CA MET A 234 18.95 -17.58 -9.41
C MET A 234 19.25 -18.28 -8.08
N HIS A 235 18.23 -18.72 -7.34
CA HIS A 235 18.44 -19.49 -6.09
C HIS A 235 19.07 -20.86 -6.35
N MET A 236 18.67 -21.55 -7.39
CA MET A 236 19.25 -22.86 -7.73
C MET A 236 20.71 -22.73 -8.18
N HIS A 237 21.08 -21.71 -8.94
CA HIS A 237 22.46 -21.47 -9.36
C HIS A 237 23.40 -21.11 -8.19
N THR A 238 22.95 -20.33 -7.21
CA THR A 238 23.75 -19.99 -6.03
C THR A 238 23.93 -21.17 -5.06
N HIS A 239 22.94 -22.05 -4.93
CA HIS A 239 23.08 -23.28 -4.14
C HIS A 239 23.94 -24.35 -4.84
N GLY A 240 23.90 -24.41 -6.16
CA GLY A 240 24.73 -25.30 -6.96
C GLY A 240 26.23 -24.97 -6.87
N GLN A 241 26.59 -23.69 -6.89
CA GLN A 241 27.98 -23.26 -6.78
C GLN A 241 28.58 -23.46 -5.37
N ARG A 242 27.77 -23.35 -4.30
CA ARG A 242 28.25 -23.66 -2.93
C ARG A 242 28.56 -25.14 -2.70
N LYS A 243 27.96 -26.06 -3.45
CA LYS A 243 28.22 -27.50 -3.33
C LYS A 243 29.45 -27.96 -4.12
N HIS A 244 29.92 -27.21 -5.10
CA HIS A 244 31.10 -27.52 -5.91
C HIS A 244 32.39 -26.79 -5.47
N GLY A 245 32.33 -25.90 -4.48
CA GLY A 245 33.47 -25.15 -3.96
C GLY A 245 34.10 -25.75 -2.67
N THR A 246 33.68 -26.94 -2.25
CA THR A 246 34.23 -27.70 -1.10
C THR A 246 34.71 -29.08 -1.58
N VAL A 247 35.75 -29.05 -2.41
CA VAL A 247 36.65 -30.21 -2.64
C VAL A 247 38.07 -29.69 -2.60
#